data_4aca84d1c3910eb95ce1beb4863ba6a1
#
_entry.id   4aca84d1c3910eb95ce1beb4863ba6a1
#
_cell.length_a   1.000
_cell.length_b   1.000
_cell.length_c   1.000
_cell.angle_alpha   90.00
_cell.angle_beta   90.00
_cell.angle_gamma   90.00
#
_symmetry.space_group_name_H-M   'P 1'
#
loop_
_entity.id
_entity.type
_entity.pdbx_description
1 polymer ?
#
loop_
_entity_poly.entity_id
_entity_poly.type
_entity_poly.pdbx_seq_one_letter_code
_entity_poly.pdbx_strand_id
1 'polypeptide(L)'
;VRHGRTTANATGVLAGRTAGVSLDQTGRDQAALTGDRLAAVPVVGVVSSPLERCQETAQLIVDRQTSAPYSSVDPDLTECDYGQWQGRTLSDLTTEELWPIVQSQPSSVVFPGGESMAAMQARSVAAIRRHDAAVDAEYGPKAVWVAVSHGDIIKSILADALGMHLDLFQRLEVSPASVSIVSYGASRPRVCATNTDAGDLSWLSNGIHSGDSPVGGGAGKDAMDSETPRIIT
;
A
#
# COMPACT_ATOMS: atom_id res chain seq x y z
N VAL A 1 0.17 4.52 -5.01
CA VAL A 1 0.72 3.27 -5.60
C VAL A 1 1.35 2.44 -4.49
N ARG A 2 1.00 1.15 -4.39
CA ARG A 2 1.73 0.22 -3.52
C ARG A 2 3.03 -0.19 -4.20
N HIS A 3 4.09 -0.39 -3.42
CA HIS A 3 5.34 -0.96 -3.95
C HIS A 3 5.10 -2.31 -4.65
N GLY A 4 5.94 -2.68 -5.61
CA GLY A 4 5.92 -3.99 -6.27
C GLY A 4 6.18 -5.14 -5.30
N ARG A 5 5.96 -6.39 -5.73
CA ARG A 5 6.16 -7.57 -4.90
C ARG A 5 7.61 -7.68 -4.40
N THR A 6 7.76 -8.18 -3.18
CA THR A 6 9.04 -8.52 -2.55
C THR A 6 9.09 -10.01 -2.23
N THR A 7 10.28 -10.55 -1.99
CA THR A 7 10.41 -11.92 -1.49
C THR A 7 9.65 -12.13 -0.18
N ALA A 8 9.63 -11.13 0.71
CA ALA A 8 8.86 -11.19 1.94
C ALA A 8 7.35 -11.36 1.68
N ASN A 9 6.80 -10.62 0.69
CA ASN A 9 5.39 -10.82 0.29
C ASN A 9 5.16 -12.24 -0.25
N ALA A 10 6.06 -12.74 -1.12
CA ALA A 10 5.94 -14.06 -1.74
C ALA A 10 6.03 -15.20 -0.72
N THR A 11 6.75 -15.00 0.39
CA THR A 11 6.94 -16.03 1.44
C THR A 11 6.03 -15.81 2.67
N GLY A 12 5.10 -14.86 2.61
CA GLY A 12 4.17 -14.59 3.70
C GLY A 12 4.83 -14.02 4.96
N VAL A 13 5.94 -13.30 4.81
CA VAL A 13 6.64 -12.65 5.93
C VAL A 13 6.16 -11.19 6.07
N LEU A 14 5.84 -10.78 7.29
CA LEU A 14 5.49 -9.41 7.63
C LEU A 14 6.77 -8.54 7.70
N ALA A 15 7.15 -7.96 6.56
CA ALA A 15 8.38 -7.19 6.46
C ALA A 15 8.41 -5.93 7.34
N GLY A 16 7.29 -5.23 7.48
CA GLY A 16 7.21 -3.96 8.21
C GLY A 16 8.26 -2.96 7.75
N ARG A 17 9.07 -2.46 8.69
CA ARG A 17 10.18 -1.52 8.46
C ARG A 17 11.55 -2.19 8.34
N THR A 18 11.60 -3.51 8.19
CA THR A 18 12.87 -4.22 8.01
C THR A 18 13.64 -3.65 6.81
N ALA A 19 14.90 -3.28 7.03
CA ALA A 19 15.79 -2.79 6.00
C ALA A 19 16.23 -3.91 5.04
N GLY A 20 16.64 -3.55 3.82
CA GLY A 20 17.14 -4.49 2.81
C GLY A 20 16.05 -5.33 2.13
N VAL A 21 14.76 -5.00 2.35
CA VAL A 21 13.66 -5.67 1.66
C VAL A 21 13.38 -4.94 0.33
N SER A 22 14.02 -5.44 -0.72
CA SER A 22 13.91 -4.93 -2.09
C SER A 22 12.84 -5.66 -2.90
N LEU A 23 12.51 -5.14 -4.09
CA LEU A 23 11.63 -5.82 -5.05
C LEU A 23 12.25 -7.14 -5.51
N ASP A 24 11.44 -8.17 -5.67
CA ASP A 24 11.81 -9.33 -6.46
C ASP A 24 11.64 -9.04 -7.98
N GLN A 25 11.97 -10.01 -8.84
CA GLN A 25 11.85 -9.78 -10.28
C GLN A 25 10.40 -9.49 -10.70
N THR A 26 9.44 -10.25 -10.18
CA THR A 26 8.01 -10.01 -10.44
C THR A 26 7.59 -8.61 -9.98
N GLY A 27 8.07 -8.17 -8.81
CA GLY A 27 7.76 -6.83 -8.32
C GLY A 27 8.35 -5.72 -9.18
N ARG A 28 9.54 -5.90 -9.74
CA ARG A 28 10.12 -4.97 -10.72
C ARG A 28 9.29 -4.91 -11.99
N ASP A 29 8.86 -6.06 -12.51
CA ASP A 29 8.02 -6.14 -13.72
C ASP A 29 6.65 -5.48 -13.48
N GLN A 30 6.02 -5.73 -12.33
CA GLN A 30 4.77 -5.09 -11.91
C GLN A 30 4.92 -3.57 -11.81
N ALA A 31 5.97 -3.08 -11.15
CA ALA A 31 6.23 -1.64 -11.01
C ALA A 31 6.53 -0.97 -12.36
N ALA A 32 7.22 -1.69 -13.26
CA ALA A 32 7.47 -1.23 -14.62
C ALA A 32 6.16 -1.04 -15.40
N LEU A 33 5.26 -2.02 -15.38
CA LEU A 33 3.95 -1.93 -16.04
C LEU A 33 3.10 -0.79 -15.45
N THR A 34 3.18 -0.56 -14.14
CA THR A 34 2.50 0.57 -13.49
C THR A 34 3.09 1.90 -13.96
N GLY A 35 4.41 1.98 -14.11
CA GLY A 35 5.08 3.14 -14.70
C GLY A 35 4.61 3.42 -16.14
N ASP A 36 4.50 2.38 -16.98
CA ASP A 36 4.01 2.51 -18.36
C ASP A 36 2.56 3.03 -18.41
N ARG A 37 1.70 2.58 -17.49
CA ARG A 37 0.32 3.11 -17.37
C ARG A 37 0.30 4.57 -16.96
N LEU A 38 1.16 4.96 -16.04
CA LEU A 38 1.26 6.34 -15.55
C LEU A 38 1.95 7.28 -16.54
N ALA A 39 2.71 6.77 -17.52
CA ALA A 39 3.35 7.57 -18.54
C ALA A 39 2.37 8.39 -19.42
N ALA A 40 1.11 7.94 -19.48
CA ALA A 40 0.03 8.68 -20.16
C ALA A 40 -0.45 9.92 -19.40
N VAL A 41 -0.02 10.10 -18.14
CA VAL A 41 -0.46 11.19 -17.26
C VAL A 41 0.73 12.11 -16.98
N PRO A 42 0.60 13.44 -17.15
CA PRO A 42 1.65 14.38 -16.81
C PRO A 42 1.78 14.51 -15.29
N VAL A 43 2.54 13.58 -14.68
CA VAL A 43 2.81 13.58 -13.23
C VAL A 43 3.78 14.71 -12.90
N VAL A 44 3.43 15.58 -11.94
CA VAL A 44 4.29 16.70 -11.51
C VAL A 44 5.27 16.30 -10.42
N GLY A 45 4.94 15.27 -9.62
CA GLY A 45 5.79 14.82 -8.50
C GLY A 45 5.56 13.37 -8.12
N VAL A 46 6.62 12.74 -7.61
CA VAL A 46 6.59 11.40 -7.02
C VAL A 46 7.17 11.46 -5.62
N VAL A 47 6.38 11.13 -4.61
CA VAL A 47 6.77 11.09 -3.19
C VAL A 47 6.75 9.65 -2.72
N SER A 48 7.85 9.16 -2.15
CA SER A 48 7.94 7.76 -1.73
C SER A 48 8.19 7.60 -0.23
N SER A 49 7.75 6.48 0.31
CA SER A 49 8.29 5.94 1.56
C SER A 49 9.82 5.78 1.47
N PRO A 50 10.57 5.95 2.58
CA PRO A 50 12.03 5.78 2.59
C PRO A 50 12.49 4.32 2.38
N LEU A 51 11.59 3.33 2.44
CA LEU A 51 11.96 1.93 2.32
C LEU A 51 12.30 1.55 0.88
N GLU A 52 13.34 0.73 0.70
CA GLU A 52 13.99 0.42 -0.57
C GLU A 52 12.98 -0.01 -1.65
N ARG A 53 12.06 -0.92 -1.31
CA ARG A 53 11.01 -1.39 -2.23
C ARG A 53 10.10 -0.30 -2.79
N CYS A 54 9.86 0.76 -1.99
CA CYS A 54 9.08 1.92 -2.44
C CYS A 54 9.93 2.85 -3.33
N GLN A 55 11.19 3.05 -2.98
CA GLN A 55 12.09 3.87 -3.77
C GLN A 55 12.38 3.22 -5.14
N GLU A 56 12.60 1.89 -5.18
CA GLU A 56 12.73 1.16 -6.45
C GLU A 56 11.46 1.29 -7.31
N THR A 57 10.28 1.14 -6.71
CA THR A 57 9.01 1.32 -7.42
C THR A 57 8.85 2.75 -7.93
N ALA A 58 9.15 3.76 -7.11
CA ALA A 58 9.09 5.16 -7.47
C ALA A 58 10.04 5.50 -8.63
N GLN A 59 11.27 4.98 -8.59
CA GLN A 59 12.25 5.18 -9.66
C GLN A 59 11.75 4.60 -11.00
N LEU A 60 11.19 3.37 -10.98
CA LEU A 60 10.62 2.75 -12.18
C LEU A 60 9.45 3.54 -12.76
N ILE A 61 8.69 4.27 -11.93
CA ILE A 61 7.63 5.18 -12.39
C ILE A 61 8.25 6.45 -12.99
N VAL A 62 9.21 7.08 -12.31
CA VAL A 62 9.88 8.32 -12.76
C VAL A 62 10.58 8.11 -14.10
N ASP A 63 11.30 7.00 -14.27
CA ASP A 63 12.03 6.67 -15.50
C ASP A 63 11.15 6.59 -16.75
N ARG A 64 9.83 6.44 -16.56
CA ARG A 64 8.84 6.34 -17.63
C ARG A 64 8.07 7.63 -17.90
N GLN A 65 8.28 8.65 -17.08
CA GLN A 65 7.65 9.93 -17.29
C GLN A 65 8.37 10.71 -18.40
N THR A 66 7.61 11.34 -19.29
CA THR A 66 8.16 12.25 -20.32
C THR A 66 8.49 13.63 -19.78
N SER A 67 7.79 14.07 -18.73
CA SER A 67 8.11 15.22 -17.90
C SER A 67 9.01 14.76 -16.75
N ALA A 68 9.99 15.56 -16.35
CA ALA A 68 10.82 15.25 -15.18
C ALA A 68 10.07 15.65 -13.89
N PRO A 69 9.29 14.75 -13.25
CA PRO A 69 8.61 15.08 -12.01
C PRO A 69 9.63 15.33 -10.90
N TYR A 70 9.31 16.19 -9.93
CA TYR A 70 10.13 16.23 -8.73
C TYR A 70 10.02 14.89 -7.98
N SER A 71 11.08 14.49 -7.31
CA SER A 71 11.12 13.27 -6.49
C SER A 71 11.50 13.63 -5.07
N SER A 72 10.77 13.10 -4.10
CA SER A 72 11.07 13.28 -2.68
C SER A 72 10.72 12.05 -1.86
N VAL A 73 11.26 11.99 -0.65
CA VAL A 73 11.02 10.93 0.33
C VAL A 73 10.31 11.52 1.53
N ASP A 74 9.23 10.86 1.98
CA ASP A 74 8.51 11.27 3.17
C ASP A 74 8.44 10.11 4.19
N PRO A 75 9.06 10.26 5.38
CA PRO A 75 9.01 9.26 6.44
C PRO A 75 7.58 8.92 6.91
N ASP A 76 6.64 9.85 6.80
CA ASP A 76 5.25 9.61 7.21
C ASP A 76 4.51 8.64 6.29
N LEU A 77 5.06 8.32 5.11
CA LEU A 77 4.57 7.29 4.20
C LEU A 77 5.20 5.91 4.45
N THR A 78 6.05 5.76 5.48
CA THR A 78 6.66 4.48 5.85
C THR A 78 5.60 3.49 6.36
N GLU A 79 5.82 2.18 6.12
CA GLU A 79 4.94 1.12 6.60
C GLU A 79 4.73 1.20 8.12
N CYS A 80 3.66 0.57 8.59
CA CYS A 80 3.40 0.42 10.01
C CYS A 80 4.63 -0.17 10.72
N ASP A 81 4.97 0.42 11.86
CA ASP A 81 5.95 -0.18 12.75
C ASP A 81 5.28 -1.31 13.53
N TYR A 82 5.41 -2.51 13.03
CA TYR A 82 4.84 -3.70 13.66
C TYR A 82 5.69 -4.21 14.85
N GLY A 83 6.77 -3.50 15.22
CA GLY A 83 7.63 -3.83 16.35
C GLY A 83 8.11 -5.28 16.32
N GLN A 84 7.77 -6.06 17.38
CA GLN A 84 8.19 -7.45 17.52
C GLN A 84 7.58 -8.43 16.49
N TRP A 85 6.59 -7.98 15.72
CA TRP A 85 5.99 -8.80 14.67
C TRP A 85 6.77 -8.75 13.36
N GLN A 86 7.63 -7.76 13.17
CA GLN A 86 8.42 -7.60 11.96
C GLN A 86 9.35 -8.80 11.73
N GLY A 87 9.41 -9.27 10.49
CA GLY A 87 10.23 -10.40 10.08
C GLY A 87 9.65 -11.78 10.40
N ARG A 88 8.51 -11.85 11.08
CA ARG A 88 7.83 -13.12 11.36
C ARG A 88 6.88 -13.49 10.22
N THR A 89 6.58 -14.78 10.11
CA THR A 89 5.60 -15.26 9.12
C THR A 89 4.17 -14.91 9.57
N LEU A 90 3.29 -14.63 8.61
CA LEU A 90 1.89 -14.38 8.92
C LEU A 90 1.24 -15.59 9.60
N SER A 91 1.64 -16.82 9.23
CA SER A 91 1.17 -18.05 9.86
C SER A 91 1.50 -18.12 11.35
N ASP A 92 2.73 -17.72 11.73
CA ASP A 92 3.13 -17.68 13.14
C ASP A 92 2.34 -16.61 13.90
N LEU A 93 2.11 -15.46 13.26
CA LEU A 93 1.39 -14.35 13.87
C LEU A 93 -0.08 -14.65 14.13
N THR A 94 -0.70 -15.58 13.39
CA THR A 94 -2.09 -16.00 13.66
C THR A 94 -2.28 -16.61 15.06
N THR A 95 -1.21 -17.05 15.71
CA THR A 95 -1.24 -17.62 17.06
C THR A 95 -1.09 -16.58 18.18
N GLU A 96 -0.80 -15.33 17.84
CA GLU A 96 -0.66 -14.23 18.81
C GLU A 96 -2.02 -13.81 19.38
N GLU A 97 -2.08 -13.52 20.70
CA GLU A 97 -3.29 -13.02 21.35
C GLU A 97 -3.83 -11.72 20.74
N LEU A 98 -2.94 -10.90 20.19
CA LEU A 98 -3.28 -9.64 19.54
C LEU A 98 -3.89 -9.85 18.12
N TRP A 99 -3.68 -11.01 17.50
CA TRP A 99 -4.10 -11.25 16.12
C TRP A 99 -5.60 -11.04 15.87
N PRO A 100 -6.52 -11.61 16.68
CA PRO A 100 -7.96 -11.37 16.51
C PRO A 100 -8.33 -9.89 16.61
N ILE A 101 -7.63 -9.12 17.45
CA ILE A 101 -7.88 -7.69 17.62
C ILE A 101 -7.39 -6.91 16.39
N VAL A 102 -6.22 -7.28 15.84
CA VAL A 102 -5.70 -6.69 14.59
C VAL A 102 -6.69 -6.90 13.43
N GLN A 103 -7.37 -8.03 13.41
CA GLN A 103 -8.35 -8.33 12.35
C GLN A 103 -9.69 -7.62 12.57
N SER A 104 -10.19 -7.53 13.81
CA SER A 104 -11.56 -7.05 14.09
C SER A 104 -11.64 -5.60 14.59
N GLN A 105 -10.62 -5.10 15.27
CA GLN A 105 -10.59 -3.78 15.91
C GLN A 105 -9.21 -3.10 15.78
N PRO A 106 -8.66 -2.93 14.56
CA PRO A 106 -7.34 -2.36 14.35
C PRO A 106 -7.17 -0.98 14.98
N SER A 107 -8.23 -0.18 15.13
CA SER A 107 -8.15 1.13 15.78
C SER A 107 -7.68 1.08 17.24
N SER A 108 -7.85 -0.06 17.93
CA SER A 108 -7.41 -0.26 19.31
C SER A 108 -6.01 -0.88 19.43
N VAL A 109 -5.40 -1.26 18.31
CA VAL A 109 -4.13 -1.99 18.29
C VAL A 109 -2.95 -1.06 18.54
N VAL A 110 -2.06 -1.50 19.42
CA VAL A 110 -0.69 -1.02 19.56
C VAL A 110 0.24 -2.23 19.46
N PHE A 111 1.12 -2.25 18.47
CA PHE A 111 2.04 -3.37 18.30
C PHE A 111 3.11 -3.39 19.39
N PRO A 112 3.47 -4.56 19.93
CA PRO A 112 4.52 -4.67 20.95
C PRO A 112 5.87 -4.12 20.46
N GLY A 113 6.33 -3.02 21.07
CA GLY A 113 7.55 -2.32 20.64
C GLY A 113 7.42 -1.59 19.30
N GLY A 114 6.21 -1.38 18.81
CA GLY A 114 5.91 -0.68 17.57
C GLY A 114 4.94 0.50 17.76
N GLU A 115 4.28 0.91 16.67
CA GLU A 115 3.31 2.01 16.70
C GLU A 115 1.87 1.49 16.84
N SER A 116 0.93 2.40 17.14
CA SER A 116 -0.50 2.08 17.04
C SER A 116 -1.00 2.26 15.60
N MET A 117 -1.99 1.45 15.21
CA MET A 117 -2.65 1.57 13.91
C MET A 117 -3.30 2.95 13.73
N ALA A 118 -3.85 3.53 14.80
CA ALA A 118 -4.41 4.87 14.77
C ALA A 118 -3.34 5.95 14.53
N ALA A 119 -2.15 5.84 15.13
CA ALA A 119 -1.04 6.76 14.88
C ALA A 119 -0.52 6.63 13.44
N MET A 120 -0.41 5.40 12.94
CA MET A 120 -0.05 5.12 11.54
C MET A 120 -1.04 5.80 10.57
N GLN A 121 -2.34 5.64 10.79
CA GLN A 121 -3.36 6.32 9.96
C GLN A 121 -3.23 7.84 10.05
N ALA A 122 -3.10 8.39 11.25
CA ALA A 122 -3.03 9.84 11.44
C ALA A 122 -1.85 10.47 10.70
N ARG A 123 -0.61 9.88 10.81
CA ARG A 123 0.57 10.40 10.13
C ARG A 123 0.46 10.29 8.61
N SER A 124 -0.01 9.14 8.09
CA SER A 124 -0.08 8.90 6.66
C SER A 124 -1.14 9.78 5.97
N VAL A 125 -2.30 9.95 6.58
CA VAL A 125 -3.35 10.87 6.10
C VAL A 125 -2.86 12.31 6.12
N ALA A 126 -2.19 12.74 7.20
CA ALA A 126 -1.61 14.07 7.30
C ALA A 126 -0.56 14.32 6.20
N ALA A 127 0.30 13.32 5.91
CA ALA A 127 1.29 13.41 4.84
C ALA A 127 0.63 13.61 3.46
N ILE A 128 -0.37 12.79 3.11
CA ILE A 128 -1.06 12.92 1.83
C ILE A 128 -1.71 14.30 1.69
N ARG A 129 -2.42 14.77 2.72
CA ARG A 129 -3.08 16.09 2.68
C ARG A 129 -2.08 17.23 2.57
N ARG A 130 -0.93 17.14 3.23
CA ARG A 130 0.16 18.12 3.16
C ARG A 130 0.75 18.21 1.75
N HIS A 131 1.06 17.05 1.15
CA HIS A 131 1.60 17.01 -0.21
C HIS A 131 0.58 17.46 -1.24
N ASP A 132 -0.67 17.04 -1.11
CA ASP A 132 -1.74 17.45 -2.03
C ASP A 132 -1.95 18.98 -2.01
N ALA A 133 -2.01 19.58 -0.81
CA ALA A 133 -2.13 21.03 -0.68
C ALA A 133 -0.93 21.79 -1.26
N ALA A 134 0.29 21.26 -1.12
CA ALA A 134 1.49 21.86 -1.70
C ALA A 134 1.47 21.77 -3.23
N VAL A 135 1.07 20.63 -3.79
CA VAL A 135 0.93 20.43 -5.23
C VAL A 135 -0.16 21.33 -5.81
N ASP A 136 -1.32 21.43 -5.15
CA ASP A 136 -2.40 22.33 -5.58
C ASP A 136 -1.95 23.79 -5.61
N ALA A 137 -1.22 24.23 -4.60
CA ALA A 137 -0.71 25.59 -4.51
C ALA A 137 0.33 25.93 -5.57
N GLU A 138 1.19 24.97 -5.97
CA GLU A 138 2.28 25.20 -6.91
C GLU A 138 1.89 24.94 -8.37
N TYR A 139 1.12 23.86 -8.61
CA TYR A 139 0.80 23.37 -9.97
C TYR A 139 -0.68 23.51 -10.32
N GLY A 140 -1.52 23.88 -9.35
CA GLY A 140 -2.96 24.09 -9.53
C GLY A 140 -3.80 22.81 -9.36
N PRO A 141 -5.15 22.96 -9.31
CA PRO A 141 -6.09 21.93 -8.85
C PRO A 141 -6.28 20.74 -9.81
N LYS A 142 -5.64 20.75 -10.96
CA LYS A 142 -5.66 19.66 -11.94
C LYS A 142 -4.36 18.85 -11.96
N ALA A 143 -3.38 19.25 -11.15
CA ALA A 143 -2.10 18.56 -11.09
C ALA A 143 -2.27 17.14 -10.55
N VAL A 144 -1.48 16.22 -11.09
CA VAL A 144 -1.43 14.82 -10.65
C VAL A 144 -0.05 14.54 -10.08
N TRP A 145 -0.02 13.99 -8.88
CA TRP A 145 1.19 13.53 -8.24
C TRP A 145 1.01 12.09 -7.74
N VAL A 146 2.09 11.40 -7.47
CA VAL A 146 2.10 9.99 -7.08
C VAL A 146 2.72 9.83 -5.69
N ALA A 147 2.00 9.17 -4.78
CA ALA A 147 2.55 8.65 -3.54
C ALA A 147 2.86 7.15 -3.71
N VAL A 148 4.10 6.73 -3.39
CA VAL A 148 4.49 5.31 -3.40
C VAL A 148 4.68 4.85 -1.97
N SER A 149 3.85 3.89 -1.53
CA SER A 149 3.80 3.45 -0.14
C SER A 149 3.44 1.96 -0.04
N HIS A 150 2.85 1.56 1.07
CA HIS A 150 2.67 0.18 1.52
C HIS A 150 1.19 -0.17 1.68
N GLY A 151 0.91 -1.47 1.88
CA GLY A 151 -0.44 -2.00 1.96
C GLY A 151 -1.31 -1.31 3.01
N ASP A 152 -0.90 -1.38 4.27
CA ASP A 152 -1.73 -0.86 5.37
C ASP A 152 -1.79 0.68 5.39
N ILE A 153 -0.74 1.35 4.94
CA ILE A 153 -0.74 2.81 4.74
C ILE A 153 -1.80 3.23 3.73
N ILE A 154 -1.80 2.59 2.55
CA ILE A 154 -2.76 2.94 1.48
C ILE A 154 -4.18 2.62 1.91
N LYS A 155 -4.42 1.45 2.55
CA LYS A 155 -5.74 1.10 3.10
C LYS A 155 -6.23 2.13 4.11
N SER A 156 -5.34 2.62 4.99
CA SER A 156 -5.68 3.64 5.99
C SER A 156 -6.05 4.98 5.37
N ILE A 157 -5.32 5.40 4.34
CA ILE A 157 -5.63 6.62 3.56
C ILE A 157 -6.96 6.47 2.82
N LEU A 158 -7.21 5.33 2.21
CA LEU A 158 -8.47 5.05 1.52
C LEU A 158 -9.66 5.01 2.51
N ALA A 159 -9.47 4.41 3.69
CA ALA A 159 -10.49 4.40 4.73
C ALA A 159 -10.88 5.82 5.17
N ASP A 160 -9.89 6.70 5.41
CA ASP A 160 -10.13 8.11 5.72
C ASP A 160 -10.88 8.82 4.57
N ALA A 161 -10.43 8.64 3.33
CA ALA A 161 -11.05 9.28 2.17
C ALA A 161 -12.48 8.81 1.90
N LEU A 162 -12.82 7.58 2.27
CA LEU A 162 -14.15 6.99 2.18
C LEU A 162 -15.04 7.35 3.40
N GLY A 163 -14.50 7.97 4.46
CA GLY A 163 -15.19 8.14 5.74
C GLY A 163 -15.47 6.82 6.45
N MET A 164 -14.67 5.80 6.18
CA MET A 164 -14.79 4.47 6.73
C MET A 164 -13.97 4.37 8.02
N HIS A 165 -14.56 3.76 9.07
CA HIS A 165 -13.83 3.52 10.31
C HIS A 165 -12.60 2.63 10.07
N LEU A 166 -11.50 2.88 10.81
CA LEU A 166 -10.26 2.11 10.66
C LEU A 166 -10.47 0.61 10.89
N ASP A 167 -11.41 0.20 11.73
CA ASP A 167 -11.74 -1.21 11.98
C ASP A 167 -12.27 -1.95 10.74
N LEU A 168 -12.60 -1.23 9.69
CA LEU A 168 -13.09 -1.81 8.44
C LEU A 168 -12.06 -1.79 7.31
N PHE A 169 -10.85 -1.26 7.56
CA PHE A 169 -9.87 -1.02 6.50
C PHE A 169 -9.33 -2.32 5.85
N GLN A 170 -9.37 -3.45 6.56
CA GLN A 170 -9.00 -4.76 6.00
C GLN A 170 -9.96 -5.26 4.91
N ARG A 171 -11.13 -4.65 4.76
CA ARG A 171 -12.05 -4.89 3.65
C ARG A 171 -11.55 -4.29 2.32
N LEU A 172 -10.53 -3.43 2.38
CA LEU A 172 -9.89 -2.87 1.20
C LEU A 172 -8.73 -3.76 0.77
N GLU A 173 -8.71 -4.09 -0.50
CA GLU A 173 -7.59 -4.80 -1.10
C GLU A 173 -6.66 -3.81 -1.81
N VAL A 174 -5.35 -4.01 -1.62
CA VAL A 174 -4.31 -3.21 -2.27
C VAL A 174 -3.18 -4.16 -2.66
N SER A 175 -3.18 -4.60 -3.91
CA SER A 175 -2.20 -5.54 -4.49
C SER A 175 -0.85 -4.86 -4.76
N PRO A 176 0.27 -5.60 -4.79
CA PRO A 176 1.57 -5.05 -5.19
C PRO A 176 1.49 -4.30 -6.52
N ALA A 177 2.14 -3.15 -6.59
CA ALA A 177 2.16 -2.20 -7.72
C ALA A 177 0.77 -1.72 -8.20
N SER A 178 -0.32 -1.99 -7.46
CA SER A 178 -1.64 -1.45 -7.79
C SER A 178 -1.71 0.06 -7.57
N VAL A 179 -2.61 0.68 -8.32
CA VAL A 179 -2.88 2.12 -8.25
C VAL A 179 -4.27 2.34 -7.65
N SER A 180 -4.33 3.15 -6.60
CA SER A 180 -5.58 3.72 -6.08
C SER A 180 -5.57 5.23 -6.31
N ILE A 181 -6.72 5.79 -6.70
CA ILE A 181 -6.83 7.19 -7.13
C ILE A 181 -7.79 7.92 -6.21
N VAL A 182 -7.30 8.95 -5.53
CA VAL A 182 -8.09 9.84 -4.69
C VAL A 182 -7.95 11.25 -5.22
N SER A 183 -9.07 11.93 -5.42
CA SER A 183 -9.12 13.35 -5.78
C SER A 183 -9.44 14.15 -4.52
N TYR A 184 -8.51 14.99 -4.12
CA TYR A 184 -8.71 15.99 -3.08
C TYR A 184 -9.16 17.31 -3.72
N GLY A 185 -9.82 18.13 -2.95
CA GLY A 185 -10.35 19.41 -3.42
C GLY A 185 -10.92 20.22 -2.25
N ALA A 186 -11.59 21.32 -2.54
CA ALA A 186 -12.14 22.24 -1.53
C ALA A 186 -13.20 21.63 -0.59
N SER A 187 -13.76 20.46 -0.95
CA SER A 187 -14.77 19.79 -0.13
C SER A 187 -14.25 18.47 0.44
N ARG A 188 -14.90 17.37 0.11
CA ARG A 188 -14.53 16.03 0.61
C ARG A 188 -13.61 15.32 -0.38
N PRO A 189 -12.68 14.48 0.08
CA PRO A 189 -11.93 13.61 -0.80
C PRO A 189 -12.88 12.66 -1.54
N ARG A 190 -12.56 12.33 -2.79
CA ARG A 190 -13.31 11.41 -3.62
C ARG A 190 -12.40 10.27 -4.08
N VAL A 191 -12.74 9.06 -3.70
CA VAL A 191 -12.05 7.85 -4.19
C VAL A 191 -12.59 7.55 -5.59
N CYS A 192 -11.73 7.67 -6.60
CA CYS A 192 -12.08 7.48 -8.01
C CYS A 192 -11.87 6.03 -8.46
N ALA A 193 -10.84 5.37 -7.90
CA ALA A 193 -10.53 3.97 -8.18
C ALA A 193 -9.71 3.38 -7.02
N THR A 194 -9.83 2.07 -6.81
CA THR A 194 -9.02 1.33 -5.84
C THR A 194 -8.43 0.09 -6.50
N ASN A 195 -7.21 -0.27 -6.08
CA ASN A 195 -6.56 -1.54 -6.44
C ASN A 195 -6.52 -1.84 -7.95
N THR A 196 -6.34 -0.84 -8.80
CA THR A 196 -6.28 -1.06 -10.26
C THR A 196 -4.88 -1.51 -10.66
N ASP A 197 -4.81 -2.51 -11.52
CA ASP A 197 -3.57 -3.01 -12.11
C ASP A 197 -3.65 -3.09 -13.64
N ALA A 198 -2.57 -3.53 -14.29
CA ALA A 198 -2.49 -3.65 -15.74
C ALA A 198 -3.04 -4.98 -16.29
N GLY A 199 -3.43 -5.92 -15.41
CA GLY A 199 -3.88 -7.25 -15.80
C GLY A 199 -5.34 -7.29 -16.25
N ASP A 200 -5.72 -8.42 -16.84
CA ASP A 200 -7.12 -8.78 -17.12
C ASP A 200 -7.81 -9.32 -15.85
N LEU A 201 -9.03 -9.80 -16.01
CA LEU A 201 -9.84 -10.33 -14.89
C LEU A 201 -9.81 -11.86 -14.80
N SER A 202 -8.89 -12.54 -15.49
CA SER A 202 -8.81 -14.02 -15.50
C SER A 202 -8.58 -14.63 -14.11
N TRP A 203 -7.94 -13.87 -13.21
CA TRP A 203 -7.73 -14.28 -11.81
C TRP A 203 -9.05 -14.58 -11.06
N LEU A 204 -10.18 -14.00 -11.49
CA LEU A 204 -11.50 -14.30 -10.91
C LEU A 204 -11.91 -15.77 -11.11
N SER A 205 -11.36 -16.44 -12.14
CA SER A 205 -11.65 -17.85 -12.41
C SER A 205 -11.17 -18.78 -11.29
N ASN A 206 -10.18 -18.37 -10.52
CA ASN A 206 -9.65 -19.11 -9.38
C ASN A 206 -10.46 -18.89 -8.08
N GLY A 207 -11.50 -18.06 -8.14
CA GLY A 207 -12.31 -17.66 -7.01
C GLY A 207 -11.71 -16.49 -6.23
N ILE A 208 -12.55 -15.79 -5.49
CA ILE A 208 -12.12 -14.73 -4.57
C ILE A 208 -11.97 -15.35 -3.19
N HIS A 209 -10.88 -15.07 -2.50
CA HIS A 209 -10.72 -15.50 -1.12
C HIS A 209 -11.84 -14.91 -0.25
N SER A 210 -12.47 -15.76 0.53
CA SER A 210 -13.43 -15.34 1.56
C SER A 210 -12.64 -14.87 2.77
N GLY A 211 -12.78 -13.61 3.14
CA GLY A 211 -12.13 -13.02 4.31
C GLY A 211 -11.50 -11.67 4.03
N ASP A 212 -10.99 -11.06 5.08
CA ASP A 212 -10.34 -9.76 5.02
C ASP A 212 -8.93 -9.86 4.43
N SER A 213 -8.44 -8.76 3.89
CA SER A 213 -7.08 -8.66 3.37
C SER A 213 -6.05 -8.83 4.52
N PRO A 214 -4.94 -9.55 4.29
CA PRO A 214 -3.97 -9.79 5.35
C PRO A 214 -3.25 -8.50 5.78
N VAL A 215 -2.79 -8.49 7.02
CA VAL A 215 -1.93 -7.43 7.58
C VAL A 215 -0.70 -7.24 6.67
N GLY A 216 -0.33 -6.00 6.39
CA GLY A 216 0.74 -5.68 5.45
C GLY A 216 0.38 -5.91 3.97
N GLY A 217 -0.87 -6.30 3.66
CA GLY A 217 -1.42 -6.39 2.31
C GLY A 217 -0.97 -7.60 1.47
N GLY A 218 -0.24 -8.56 2.03
CA GLY A 218 0.12 -9.83 1.36
C GLY A 218 0.75 -9.70 -0.03
N ALA A 219 0.79 -10.80 -0.78
CA ALA A 219 1.36 -10.90 -2.13
C ALA A 219 0.37 -10.53 -3.26
N GLY A 220 -0.89 -10.20 -2.95
CA GLY A 220 -1.93 -9.92 -3.93
C GLY A 220 -2.40 -11.18 -4.68
N LYS A 221 -2.95 -11.00 -5.87
CA LYS A 221 -3.50 -12.09 -6.71
C LYS A 221 -2.46 -13.15 -7.13
N ASP A 222 -1.19 -12.80 -7.14
CA ASP A 222 -0.09 -13.71 -7.52
C ASP A 222 0.29 -14.67 -6.38
N ALA A 223 -0.33 -14.56 -5.20
CA ALA A 223 -0.13 -15.50 -4.07
C ALA A 223 -0.84 -16.85 -4.27
N MET A 224 -1.63 -17.03 -5.30
CA MET A 224 -2.52 -18.17 -5.48
C MET A 224 -1.84 -19.46 -5.95
N ASP A 225 -0.53 -19.44 -6.24
CA ASP A 225 0.23 -20.63 -6.66
C ASP A 225 0.86 -21.40 -5.48
N SER A 226 0.73 -20.96 -4.24
CA SER A 226 1.17 -21.71 -3.06
C SER A 226 -0.04 -22.31 -2.35
N GLU A 227 -0.14 -23.65 -2.36
CA GLU A 227 -1.14 -24.41 -1.64
C GLU A 227 -1.23 -24.00 -0.16
N THR A 228 -2.18 -23.13 0.17
CA THR A 228 -2.55 -22.89 1.56
C THR A 228 -3.63 -23.90 1.93
N PRO A 229 -3.45 -24.74 2.99
CA PRO A 229 -4.45 -25.72 3.39
C PRO A 229 -5.79 -25.04 3.70
N ARG A 230 -6.87 -25.50 3.10
CA ARG A 230 -8.23 -25.09 3.45
C ARG A 230 -8.49 -25.50 4.91
N ILE A 231 -8.59 -24.53 5.81
CA ILE A 231 -9.18 -24.81 7.12
C ILE A 231 -10.69 -24.87 6.90
N ILE A 232 -11.20 -26.09 6.91
CA ILE A 232 -12.66 -26.35 6.95
C ILE A 232 -13.07 -26.22 8.41
N THR A 233 -13.90 -25.26 8.73
CA THR A 233 -14.70 -25.21 9.95
C THR A 233 -16.14 -25.48 9.60
#